data_693a82774712db0e5f29b260d797700d
#
_entry.id   693a82774712db0e5f29b260d797700d
#
_cell.length_a   1.000
_cell.length_b   1.000
_cell.length_c   1.000
_cell.angle_alpha   90.00
_cell.angle_beta   90.00
_cell.angle_gamma   90.00
#
_symmetry.space_group_name_H-M   'P 1'
#
loop_
_entity.id
_entity.type
_entity.pdbx_description
1 polymer ?
#
loop_
_entity_poly.entity_id
_entity_poly.type
_entity_poly.pdbx_seq_one_letter_code
_entity_poly.pdbx_strand_id
1 'polypeptide(L)'
;VCDHKNIDPVLFKDLSFQPKKVSPGQHDVQSAGRFRLTFTKMGNTRHLSQLELARVLNRAFRRAGLKLAYSQGFHPMPKASFFSALPVGTESFSEWVEIELTEQLDVENLKAKINRQLPEGIHITRIKRVSSSEKKLRPKASRFLITLVDTTFSEMNLMKFLQSKHFEVVKINKKGEHTVDARSLVMAMKIVSPKKIDLTIRQTDTLT
;
A
#
# COMPACT_ATOMS: atom_id res chain seq x y z
N VAL A 1 24.79 -38.13 -0.36
CA VAL A 1 25.44 -38.06 0.97
C VAL A 1 26.66 -37.16 0.80
N CYS A 2 26.51 -35.87 1.16
CA CYS A 2 27.63 -34.93 1.15
C CYS A 2 28.41 -35.06 2.47
N ASP A 3 29.67 -35.40 2.35
CA ASP A 3 30.56 -35.61 3.45
C ASP A 3 31.05 -34.25 4.01
N HIS A 4 30.54 -33.86 5.18
CA HIS A 4 30.83 -32.57 5.84
C HIS A 4 32.06 -32.60 6.74
N LYS A 5 33.01 -33.51 6.50
CA LYS A 5 34.21 -33.67 7.33
C LYS A 5 35.50 -33.26 6.61
N ASN A 6 35.62 -32.03 6.18
CA ASN A 6 36.94 -31.40 5.94
C ASN A 6 36.75 -29.93 5.54
N ILE A 7 36.31 -29.08 6.45
CA ILE A 7 36.46 -27.65 6.33
C ILE A 7 37.53 -27.24 7.33
N ASP A 8 38.70 -26.81 6.80
CA ASP A 8 39.82 -26.37 7.59
C ASP A 8 39.44 -25.15 8.44
N PRO A 9 39.46 -25.21 9.78
CA PRO A 9 39.03 -24.10 10.64
C PRO A 9 39.98 -22.89 10.57
N VAL A 10 41.05 -22.94 9.85
CA VAL A 10 42.00 -21.82 9.69
C VAL A 10 41.49 -20.77 8.71
N LEU A 11 40.61 -21.15 7.80
CA LEU A 11 40.10 -20.22 6.75
C LEU A 11 39.11 -19.16 7.27
N PHE A 12 38.63 -19.28 8.51
CA PHE A 12 37.66 -18.35 9.10
C PHE A 12 38.24 -17.37 10.13
N LYS A 13 39.53 -17.51 10.47
CA LYS A 13 40.15 -16.68 11.51
C LYS A 13 40.50 -15.25 11.04
N ASP A 14 40.58 -15.00 9.75
CA ASP A 14 40.96 -13.67 9.22
C ASP A 14 39.80 -12.82 8.70
N LEU A 15 38.57 -13.31 8.81
CA LEU A 15 37.38 -12.52 8.57
C LEU A 15 36.91 -11.86 9.86
N SER A 16 37.76 -11.12 10.55
CA SER A 16 37.32 -10.13 11.53
C SER A 16 36.65 -8.98 10.77
N PHE A 17 35.42 -9.18 10.38
CA PHE A 17 34.55 -8.07 9.96
C PHE A 17 34.41 -7.13 11.15
N GLN A 18 35.31 -6.17 11.23
CA GLN A 18 35.12 -5.01 12.10
C GLN A 18 34.08 -4.14 11.41
N PRO A 19 32.83 -4.06 11.91
CA PRO A 19 31.90 -3.10 11.39
C PRO A 19 32.55 -1.73 11.63
N LYS A 20 32.98 -1.04 10.54
CA LYS A 20 33.34 0.36 10.63
C LYS A 20 32.18 1.02 11.36
N LYS A 21 32.43 1.54 12.56
CA LYS A 21 31.54 2.48 13.22
C LYS A 21 31.41 3.67 12.28
N VAL A 22 30.42 3.61 11.39
CA VAL A 22 29.98 4.78 10.65
C VAL A 22 29.39 5.66 11.73
N SER A 23 30.10 6.67 12.14
CA SER A 23 29.57 7.77 12.94
C SER A 23 28.26 8.19 12.27
N PRO A 24 27.17 8.43 13.00
CA PRO A 24 25.98 8.99 12.41
C PRO A 24 26.38 10.36 11.86
N GLY A 25 26.83 10.37 10.60
CA GLY A 25 27.04 11.59 9.87
C GLY A 25 25.68 12.27 9.84
N GLN A 26 25.61 13.47 10.38
CA GLN A 26 24.55 14.43 10.17
C GLN A 26 24.49 14.76 8.67
N HIS A 27 24.06 13.81 7.86
CA HIS A 27 23.59 14.10 6.52
C HIS A 27 22.13 14.57 6.69
N ASP A 28 21.98 15.86 7.00
CA ASP A 28 20.80 16.62 6.61
C ASP A 28 20.73 16.58 5.07
N VAL A 29 20.38 15.43 4.53
CA VAL A 29 20.08 15.31 3.11
C VAL A 29 18.75 16.02 2.94
N GLN A 30 18.82 17.31 2.55
CA GLN A 30 17.64 18.11 2.30
C GLN A 30 16.75 17.36 1.31
N SER A 31 15.53 17.07 1.74
CA SER A 31 14.52 16.45 0.88
C SER A 31 14.26 17.36 -0.30
N ALA A 32 14.55 16.89 -1.51
CA ALA A 32 14.25 17.65 -2.74
C ALA A 32 12.75 17.72 -3.02
N GLY A 33 11.95 16.89 -2.34
CA GLY A 33 10.51 16.96 -2.41
C GLY A 33 9.80 15.66 -2.00
N ARG A 34 8.52 15.82 -1.73
CA ARG A 34 7.59 14.74 -1.46
C ARG A 34 6.75 14.48 -2.71
N PHE A 35 6.59 13.22 -3.08
CA PHE A 35 5.85 12.80 -4.25
C PHE A 35 4.80 11.76 -3.86
N ARG A 36 3.59 11.93 -4.40
CA ARG A 36 2.52 10.95 -4.28
C ARG A 36 2.41 10.17 -5.58
N LEU A 37 2.56 8.86 -5.49
CA LEU A 37 2.44 7.93 -6.59
C LEU A 37 1.12 7.19 -6.45
N THR A 38 0.26 7.29 -7.47
CA THR A 38 -0.97 6.48 -7.56
C THR A 38 -0.66 5.25 -8.39
N PHE A 39 -1.11 4.07 -7.93
CA PHE A 39 -0.80 2.81 -8.59
C PHE A 39 -1.97 1.83 -8.54
N THR A 40 -1.94 0.84 -9.43
CA THR A 40 -2.85 -0.30 -9.45
C THR A 40 -2.26 -1.47 -8.67
N LYS A 41 -3.10 -2.33 -8.11
CA LYS A 41 -2.74 -3.63 -7.53
C LYS A 41 -3.73 -4.66 -8.04
N MET A 42 -3.36 -5.41 -9.07
CA MET A 42 -4.26 -6.25 -9.86
C MET A 42 -3.72 -7.67 -10.04
N GLY A 43 -4.57 -8.59 -10.49
CA GLY A 43 -4.17 -9.95 -10.82
C GLY A 43 -3.51 -10.69 -9.64
N ASN A 44 -2.41 -11.37 -9.87
CA ASN A 44 -1.71 -12.13 -8.83
C ASN A 44 -1.13 -11.24 -7.73
N THR A 45 -0.88 -9.96 -8.00
CA THR A 45 -0.36 -9.04 -6.96
C THR A 45 -1.38 -8.71 -5.88
N ARG A 46 -2.68 -8.98 -6.09
CA ARG A 46 -3.73 -8.87 -5.07
C ARG A 46 -3.42 -9.66 -3.80
N HIS A 47 -2.66 -10.76 -3.91
CA HIS A 47 -2.28 -11.63 -2.80
C HIS A 47 -1.11 -11.09 -1.97
N LEU A 48 -0.43 -10.04 -2.40
CA LEU A 48 0.61 -9.40 -1.62
C LEU A 48 0.01 -8.75 -0.36
N SER A 49 0.60 -9.06 0.79
CA SER A 49 0.38 -8.31 2.02
C SER A 49 0.93 -6.88 1.89
N GLN A 50 0.54 -5.99 2.79
CA GLN A 50 1.05 -4.61 2.81
C GLN A 50 2.57 -4.54 2.92
N LEU A 51 3.17 -5.42 3.71
CA LEU A 51 4.62 -5.47 3.89
C LEU A 51 5.35 -5.94 2.63
N GLU A 52 4.81 -6.94 1.95
CA GLU A 52 5.36 -7.44 0.68
C GLU A 52 5.22 -6.40 -0.42
N LEU A 53 4.07 -5.74 -0.53
CA LEU A 53 3.84 -4.63 -1.46
C LEU A 53 4.86 -3.51 -1.24
N ALA A 54 5.09 -3.10 0.00
CA ALA A 54 6.10 -2.11 0.35
C ALA A 54 7.52 -2.54 -0.09
N ARG A 55 7.86 -3.81 0.12
CA ARG A 55 9.16 -4.37 -0.32
C ARG A 55 9.29 -4.37 -1.85
N VAL A 56 8.23 -4.75 -2.58
CA VAL A 56 8.21 -4.75 -4.05
C VAL A 56 8.43 -3.33 -4.58
N LEU A 57 7.67 -2.36 -4.08
CA LEU A 57 7.78 -0.95 -4.48
C LEU A 57 9.18 -0.39 -4.16
N ASN A 58 9.70 -0.61 -2.95
CA ASN A 58 11.03 -0.13 -2.57
C ASN A 58 12.14 -0.73 -3.44
N ARG A 59 12.04 -2.00 -3.84
CA ARG A 59 12.98 -2.62 -4.78
C ARG A 59 12.87 -1.99 -6.17
N ALA A 60 11.65 -1.75 -6.65
CA ALA A 60 11.42 -1.11 -7.94
C ALA A 60 11.96 0.33 -7.96
N PHE A 61 11.75 1.11 -6.91
CA PHE A 61 12.31 2.47 -6.80
C PHE A 61 13.83 2.47 -6.85
N ARG A 62 14.48 1.57 -6.11
CA ARG A 62 15.95 1.45 -6.16
C ARG A 62 16.46 1.03 -7.53
N ARG A 63 15.83 0.04 -8.19
CA ARG A 63 16.21 -0.36 -9.55
C ARG A 63 15.98 0.73 -10.59
N ALA A 64 14.96 1.57 -10.39
CA ALA A 64 14.71 2.74 -11.22
C ALA A 64 15.69 3.89 -10.96
N GLY A 65 16.62 3.75 -10.01
CA GLY A 65 17.63 4.75 -9.68
C GLY A 65 17.13 5.91 -8.82
N LEU A 66 15.98 5.75 -8.11
CA LEU A 66 15.47 6.79 -7.23
C LEU A 66 16.31 6.88 -5.95
N LYS A 67 16.72 8.09 -5.60
CA LYS A 67 17.37 8.39 -4.31
C LYS A 67 16.31 8.75 -3.29
N LEU A 68 15.81 7.73 -2.59
CA LEU A 68 14.85 7.89 -1.50
C LEU A 68 15.52 8.55 -0.29
N ALA A 69 14.80 9.43 0.40
CA ALA A 69 15.18 9.86 1.74
C ALA A 69 14.93 8.72 2.75
N TYR A 70 15.75 8.66 3.79
CA TYR A 70 15.66 7.65 4.85
C TYR A 70 15.35 8.28 6.20
N SER A 71 14.77 7.50 7.10
CA SER A 71 14.56 7.90 8.48
C SER A 71 15.89 7.96 9.23
N GLN A 72 15.94 8.78 10.27
CA GLN A 72 17.07 8.83 11.21
C GLN A 72 16.96 7.65 12.19
N GLY A 73 18.08 7.10 12.61
CA GLY A 73 18.14 6.03 13.60
C GLY A 73 19.01 4.84 13.21
N PHE A 74 19.06 3.84 14.08
CA PHE A 74 19.93 2.65 13.92
C PHE A 74 19.56 1.77 12.72
N HIS A 75 18.28 1.77 12.32
CA HIS A 75 17.77 1.03 11.16
C HIS A 75 17.07 2.00 10.20
N PRO A 76 17.82 2.70 9.33
CA PRO A 76 17.24 3.65 8.41
C PRO A 76 16.26 2.96 7.45
N MET A 77 15.03 3.44 7.43
CA MET A 77 13.98 2.96 6.52
C MET A 77 13.69 4.03 5.46
N PRO A 78 13.42 3.62 4.21
CA PRO A 78 12.97 4.57 3.19
C PRO A 78 11.73 5.32 3.66
N LYS A 79 11.71 6.63 3.50
CA LYS A 79 10.55 7.46 3.80
C LYS A 79 9.47 7.24 2.74
N ALA A 80 8.71 6.16 2.91
CA ALA A 80 7.58 5.76 2.09
C ALA A 80 6.37 5.52 2.99
N SER A 81 5.31 6.32 2.81
CA SER A 81 4.09 6.26 3.61
C SER A 81 2.93 5.80 2.75
N PHE A 82 2.31 4.70 3.11
CA PHE A 82 1.07 4.21 2.51
C PHE A 82 -0.13 4.81 3.22
N PHE A 83 -1.23 4.99 2.48
CA PHE A 83 -2.45 5.52 3.09
C PHE A 83 -3.14 4.48 3.97
N SER A 84 -3.41 3.31 3.42
CA SER A 84 -4.08 2.20 4.11
C SER A 84 -3.50 0.86 3.66
N ALA A 85 -3.75 -0.18 4.44
CA ALA A 85 -3.45 -1.54 4.04
C ALA A 85 -4.67 -2.10 3.29
N LEU A 86 -4.50 -2.43 2.02
CA LEU A 86 -5.51 -3.16 1.27
C LEU A 86 -5.52 -4.63 1.72
N PRO A 87 -6.68 -5.21 2.05
CA PRO A 87 -6.77 -6.63 2.42
C PRO A 87 -6.16 -7.55 1.35
N VAL A 88 -5.53 -8.62 1.79
CA VAL A 88 -4.99 -9.65 0.89
C VAL A 88 -6.15 -10.26 0.08
N GLY A 89 -5.92 -10.48 -1.20
CA GLY A 89 -6.94 -10.96 -2.14
C GLY A 89 -7.77 -9.85 -2.80
N THR A 90 -7.64 -8.59 -2.35
CA THR A 90 -8.36 -7.45 -2.92
C THR A 90 -7.53 -6.76 -3.99
N GLU A 91 -8.16 -6.49 -5.13
CA GLU A 91 -7.60 -5.67 -6.20
C GLU A 91 -7.92 -4.19 -5.98
N SER A 92 -7.07 -3.31 -6.50
CA SER A 92 -7.30 -1.87 -6.48
C SER A 92 -6.82 -1.20 -7.75
N PHE A 93 -7.62 -0.27 -8.26
CA PHE A 93 -7.25 0.58 -9.40
C PHE A 93 -6.53 1.87 -8.97
N SER A 94 -6.56 2.21 -7.68
CA SER A 94 -6.11 3.51 -7.20
C SER A 94 -5.63 3.48 -5.75
N GLU A 95 -4.54 2.74 -5.53
CA GLU A 95 -3.77 2.86 -4.30
C GLU A 95 -2.74 3.98 -4.43
N TRP A 96 -2.22 4.47 -3.32
CA TRP A 96 -1.16 5.46 -3.37
C TRP A 96 -0.17 5.36 -2.22
N VAL A 97 1.05 5.77 -2.55
CA VAL A 97 2.18 5.87 -1.63
C VAL A 97 2.80 7.25 -1.77
N GLU A 98 3.15 7.87 -0.65
CA GLU A 98 3.98 9.08 -0.63
C GLU A 98 5.41 8.69 -0.34
N ILE A 99 6.34 9.20 -1.16
CA ILE A 99 7.79 9.01 -1.00
C ILE A 99 8.48 10.35 -0.90
N GLU A 100 9.58 10.40 -0.18
CA GLU A 100 10.48 11.55 -0.15
C GLU A 100 11.74 11.22 -0.96
N LEU A 101 12.14 12.14 -1.84
CA LEU A 101 13.34 12.02 -2.66
C LEU A 101 14.37 13.07 -2.22
N THR A 102 15.66 12.74 -2.38
CA THR A 102 16.78 13.62 -2.07
C THR A 102 17.28 14.41 -3.27
N GLU A 103 16.77 14.12 -4.46
CA GLU A 103 17.07 14.86 -5.70
C GLU A 103 15.81 15.21 -6.48
N GLN A 104 15.87 16.29 -7.25
CA GLN A 104 14.80 16.66 -8.14
C GLN A 104 14.81 15.76 -9.38
N LEU A 105 13.64 15.28 -9.77
CA LEU A 105 13.48 14.41 -10.93
C LEU A 105 12.35 14.92 -11.83
N ASP A 106 12.51 14.70 -13.12
CA ASP A 106 11.43 14.87 -14.09
C ASP A 106 10.37 13.77 -13.90
N VAL A 107 9.14 14.19 -13.63
CA VAL A 107 8.01 13.31 -13.26
C VAL A 107 7.65 12.32 -14.36
N GLU A 108 7.66 12.74 -15.62
CA GLU A 108 7.27 11.87 -16.75
C GLU A 108 8.31 10.76 -16.97
N ASN A 109 9.57 11.12 -16.98
CA ASN A 109 10.67 10.17 -17.09
C ASN A 109 10.70 9.20 -15.89
N LEU A 110 10.41 9.71 -14.68
CA LEU A 110 10.34 8.93 -13.46
C LEU A 110 9.27 7.83 -13.53
N LYS A 111 8.07 8.17 -13.99
CA LYS A 111 6.96 7.22 -14.14
C LYS A 111 7.34 6.05 -15.05
N ALA A 112 7.92 6.32 -16.21
CA ALA A 112 8.36 5.29 -17.14
C ALA A 112 9.45 4.39 -16.55
N LYS A 113 10.46 4.97 -15.88
CA LYS A 113 11.54 4.23 -15.20
C LYS A 113 11.02 3.29 -14.13
N ILE A 114 10.09 3.75 -13.29
CA ILE A 114 9.52 2.91 -12.22
C ILE A 114 8.72 1.76 -12.83
N ASN A 115 7.84 2.03 -13.79
CA ASN A 115 6.97 1.02 -14.38
C ASN A 115 7.72 -0.12 -15.06
N ARG A 116 8.91 0.14 -15.62
CA ARG A 116 9.79 -0.91 -16.17
C ARG A 116 10.35 -1.87 -15.10
N GLN A 117 10.30 -1.49 -13.83
CA GLN A 117 10.83 -2.27 -12.71
C GLN A 117 9.75 -2.95 -11.87
N LEU A 118 8.48 -2.66 -12.14
CA LEU A 118 7.35 -3.23 -11.41
C LEU A 118 6.93 -4.57 -12.02
N PRO A 119 6.44 -5.52 -11.20
CA PRO A 119 5.84 -6.74 -11.70
C PRO A 119 4.51 -6.45 -12.37
N GLU A 120 4.07 -7.38 -13.22
CA GLU A 120 2.72 -7.35 -13.78
C GLU A 120 1.66 -7.23 -12.67
N GLY A 121 0.64 -6.42 -12.91
CA GLY A 121 -0.43 -6.13 -11.95
C GLY A 121 -0.19 -4.88 -11.09
N ILE A 122 1.05 -4.42 -10.95
CA ILE A 122 1.34 -3.13 -10.30
C ILE A 122 1.81 -2.14 -11.36
N HIS A 123 1.09 -1.03 -11.48
CA HIS A 123 1.43 0.02 -12.46
C HIS A 123 1.23 1.40 -11.84
N ILE A 124 2.26 2.26 -11.92
CA ILE A 124 2.13 3.66 -11.52
C ILE A 124 1.33 4.41 -12.59
N THR A 125 0.14 4.85 -12.22
CA THR A 125 -0.77 5.57 -13.11
C THR A 125 -0.52 7.08 -13.09
N ARG A 126 -0.16 7.62 -11.92
CA ARG A 126 0.06 9.06 -11.72
C ARG A 126 1.16 9.31 -10.71
N ILE A 127 1.95 10.37 -10.94
CA ILE A 127 2.89 10.94 -9.98
C ILE A 127 2.53 12.42 -9.81
N LYS A 128 2.42 12.88 -8.57
CA LYS A 128 2.18 14.28 -8.22
C LYS A 128 3.20 14.74 -7.18
N ARG A 129 3.83 15.88 -7.40
CA ARG A 129 4.61 16.55 -6.35
C ARG A 129 3.66 17.09 -5.28
N VAL A 130 3.99 16.84 -4.02
CA VAL A 130 3.20 17.26 -2.85
C VAL A 130 3.94 18.38 -2.15
N SER A 131 3.27 19.49 -1.90
CA SER A 131 3.86 20.60 -1.15
C SER A 131 4.18 20.17 0.29
N SER A 132 5.22 20.74 0.88
CA SER A 132 5.57 20.53 2.29
C SER A 132 4.43 20.97 3.23
N SER A 133 3.67 21.97 2.85
CA SER A 133 2.50 22.48 3.60
C SER A 133 1.23 21.64 3.38
N GLU A 134 1.19 20.74 2.37
CA GLU A 134 0.03 19.89 2.11
C GLU A 134 -0.09 18.83 3.20
N LYS A 135 -1.21 18.86 3.95
CA LYS A 135 -1.52 17.84 4.97
C LYS A 135 -1.63 16.47 4.33
N LYS A 136 -1.33 15.41 5.11
CA LYS A 136 -1.56 14.03 4.66
C LYS A 136 -3.01 13.88 4.21
N LEU A 137 -3.19 13.47 2.97
CA LEU A 137 -4.51 13.26 2.39
C LEU A 137 -5.17 12.08 3.12
N ARG A 138 -6.43 12.26 3.53
CA ARG A 138 -7.28 11.17 4.03
C ARG A 138 -8.48 11.07 3.11
N PRO A 139 -8.66 9.96 2.38
CA PRO A 139 -9.87 9.77 1.60
C PRO A 139 -11.09 9.85 2.50
N LYS A 140 -12.12 10.56 2.05
CA LYS A 140 -13.40 10.64 2.75
C LYS A 140 -14.32 9.47 2.44
N ALA A 141 -14.06 8.79 1.33
CA ALA A 141 -14.84 7.65 0.87
C ALA A 141 -13.98 6.68 0.07
N SER A 142 -14.39 5.41 0.04
CA SER A 142 -13.85 4.38 -0.84
C SER A 142 -14.95 3.78 -1.69
N ARG A 143 -14.66 3.54 -2.97
CA ARG A 143 -15.57 2.93 -3.93
C ARG A 143 -15.12 1.51 -4.22
N PHE A 144 -16.04 0.58 -4.12
CA PHE A 144 -15.82 -0.86 -4.31
C PHE A 144 -16.69 -1.37 -5.45
N LEU A 145 -16.10 -2.16 -6.33
CA LEU A 145 -16.85 -3.01 -7.26
C LEU A 145 -16.84 -4.43 -6.70
N ILE A 146 -17.97 -4.89 -6.18
CA ILE A 146 -18.12 -6.22 -5.58
C ILE A 146 -18.72 -7.16 -6.62
N THR A 147 -18.07 -8.31 -6.85
CA THR A 147 -18.54 -9.33 -7.76
C THR A 147 -18.84 -10.60 -6.99
N LEU A 148 -20.06 -11.13 -7.13
CA LEU A 148 -20.45 -12.44 -6.59
C LEU A 148 -20.09 -13.55 -7.60
N VAL A 149 -19.64 -14.69 -7.08
CA VAL A 149 -19.24 -15.84 -7.92
C VAL A 149 -20.46 -16.72 -8.23
N ASP A 150 -21.13 -17.20 -7.18
CA ASP A 150 -22.15 -18.27 -7.29
C ASP A 150 -23.59 -17.80 -7.09
N THR A 151 -23.81 -16.52 -6.82
CA THR A 151 -25.13 -15.95 -6.55
C THR A 151 -25.32 -14.60 -7.25
N THR A 152 -26.50 -14.02 -7.11
CA THR A 152 -26.85 -12.71 -7.66
C THR A 152 -27.34 -11.75 -6.58
N PHE A 153 -27.19 -10.47 -6.81
CA PHE A 153 -27.76 -9.43 -5.95
C PHE A 153 -29.29 -9.33 -6.21
N SER A 154 -30.06 -9.23 -5.13
CA SER A 154 -31.49 -8.98 -5.18
C SER A 154 -31.77 -7.48 -5.14
N GLU A 155 -32.42 -6.95 -6.18
CA GLU A 155 -32.84 -5.55 -6.22
C GLU A 155 -33.81 -5.20 -5.05
N MET A 156 -34.71 -6.13 -4.72
CA MET A 156 -35.62 -5.96 -3.61
C MET A 156 -34.89 -5.81 -2.27
N ASN A 157 -33.88 -6.66 -2.02
CA ASN A 157 -33.09 -6.57 -0.79
C ASN A 157 -32.24 -5.30 -0.75
N LEU A 158 -31.72 -4.88 -1.90
CA LEU A 158 -31.00 -3.62 -2.02
C LEU A 158 -31.90 -2.43 -1.70
N MET A 159 -33.11 -2.40 -2.26
CA MET A 159 -34.11 -1.33 -1.96
C MET A 159 -34.48 -1.30 -0.49
N LYS A 160 -34.75 -2.46 0.13
CA LYS A 160 -35.02 -2.56 1.56
C LYS A 160 -33.89 -1.99 2.40
N PHE A 161 -32.65 -2.34 2.06
CA PHE A 161 -31.47 -1.80 2.73
C PHE A 161 -31.35 -0.28 2.57
N LEU A 162 -31.54 0.25 1.35
CA LEU A 162 -31.41 1.69 1.08
C LEU A 162 -32.52 2.52 1.74
N GLN A 163 -33.71 1.94 1.91
CA GLN A 163 -34.86 2.57 2.60
C GLN A 163 -34.78 2.47 4.12
N SER A 164 -33.95 1.55 4.65
CA SER A 164 -33.78 1.42 6.09
C SER A 164 -33.09 2.64 6.68
N LYS A 165 -33.49 3.06 7.87
CA LYS A 165 -32.82 4.12 8.64
C LYS A 165 -31.52 3.61 9.28
N HIS A 166 -31.57 2.36 9.74
CA HIS A 166 -30.45 1.68 10.41
C HIS A 166 -30.34 0.25 9.87
N PHE A 167 -29.11 -0.24 9.76
CA PHE A 167 -28.82 -1.62 9.41
C PHE A 167 -27.59 -2.06 10.19
N GLU A 168 -27.83 -2.77 11.27
CA GLU A 168 -26.77 -3.20 12.16
C GLU A 168 -26.09 -4.47 11.65
N VAL A 169 -24.77 -4.47 11.68
CA VAL A 169 -23.90 -5.61 11.40
C VAL A 169 -22.95 -5.83 12.56
N VAL A 170 -22.74 -7.08 12.95
CA VAL A 170 -21.77 -7.43 13.99
C VAL A 170 -20.41 -7.54 13.35
N LYS A 171 -19.46 -6.74 13.83
CA LYS A 171 -18.05 -6.82 13.49
C LYS A 171 -17.29 -7.52 14.62
N ILE A 172 -16.64 -8.63 14.30
CA ILE A 172 -15.81 -9.39 15.24
C ILE A 172 -14.34 -9.01 14.99
N ASN A 173 -13.65 -8.61 16.03
CA ASN A 173 -12.21 -8.36 15.98
C ASN A 173 -11.54 -8.91 17.26
N LYS A 174 -10.21 -8.71 17.37
CA LYS A 174 -9.42 -9.18 18.53
C LYS A 174 -9.87 -8.61 19.89
N LYS A 175 -10.67 -7.53 19.90
CA LYS A 175 -11.18 -6.87 21.11
C LYS A 175 -12.61 -7.32 21.46
N GLY A 176 -13.20 -8.21 20.65
CA GLY A 176 -14.57 -8.71 20.83
C GLY A 176 -15.51 -8.33 19.69
N GLU A 177 -16.79 -8.51 19.96
CA GLU A 177 -17.89 -8.16 19.04
C GLU A 177 -18.34 -6.72 19.25
N HIS A 178 -18.59 -6.01 18.16
CA HIS A 178 -19.23 -4.70 18.19
C HIS A 178 -20.19 -4.55 17.04
N THR A 179 -21.30 -3.91 17.34
CA THR A 179 -22.33 -3.57 16.36
C THR A 179 -21.96 -2.27 15.66
N VAL A 180 -22.06 -2.28 14.34
CA VAL A 180 -21.84 -1.12 13.48
C VAL A 180 -23.08 -0.91 12.61
N ASP A 181 -23.58 0.32 12.56
CA ASP A 181 -24.65 0.67 11.63
C ASP A 181 -24.09 0.84 10.21
N ALA A 182 -24.18 -0.22 9.42
CA ALA A 182 -23.68 -0.25 8.05
C ALA A 182 -24.43 0.75 7.14
N ARG A 183 -25.71 1.05 7.43
CA ARG A 183 -26.48 1.99 6.61
C ARG A 183 -25.90 3.40 6.65
N SER A 184 -25.44 3.85 7.80
CA SER A 184 -24.85 5.19 7.99
C SER A 184 -23.51 5.35 7.24
N LEU A 185 -22.82 4.24 6.97
CA LEU A 185 -21.55 4.23 6.25
C LEU A 185 -21.72 4.23 4.73
N VAL A 186 -22.83 3.69 4.21
CA VAL A 186 -23.07 3.59 2.78
C VAL A 186 -23.54 4.93 2.22
N MET A 187 -22.72 5.53 1.36
CA MET A 187 -23.01 6.79 0.67
C MET A 187 -23.79 6.56 -0.62
N ALA A 188 -23.43 5.54 -1.38
CA ALA A 188 -24.09 5.14 -2.62
C ALA A 188 -23.94 3.64 -2.84
N MET A 189 -24.98 3.03 -3.44
CA MET A 189 -24.98 1.62 -3.80
C MET A 189 -25.86 1.43 -5.03
N LYS A 190 -25.34 0.70 -6.03
CA LYS A 190 -26.06 0.45 -7.30
C LYS A 190 -25.69 -0.94 -7.83
N ILE A 191 -26.71 -1.71 -8.26
CA ILE A 191 -26.51 -2.93 -9.03
C ILE A 191 -26.06 -2.54 -10.45
N VAL A 192 -24.88 -2.99 -10.86
CA VAL A 192 -24.32 -2.77 -12.20
C VAL A 192 -24.72 -3.91 -13.13
N SER A 193 -24.78 -5.13 -12.59
CA SER A 193 -25.30 -6.34 -13.25
C SER A 193 -25.77 -7.31 -12.17
N PRO A 194 -26.46 -8.41 -12.52
CA PRO A 194 -26.97 -9.38 -11.54
C PRO A 194 -25.91 -9.89 -10.55
N LYS A 195 -24.65 -9.90 -10.95
CA LYS A 195 -23.52 -10.35 -10.10
C LYS A 195 -22.59 -9.22 -9.65
N LYS A 196 -22.86 -7.97 -10.02
CA LYS A 196 -21.95 -6.85 -9.70
C LYS A 196 -22.68 -5.69 -9.05
N ILE A 197 -22.13 -5.20 -7.95
CA ILE A 197 -22.58 -4.02 -7.24
C ILE A 197 -21.47 -3.00 -7.13
N ASP A 198 -21.81 -1.74 -7.35
CA ASP A 198 -20.96 -0.58 -7.12
C ASP A 198 -21.35 0.03 -5.77
N LEU A 199 -20.42 0.04 -4.83
CA LEU A 199 -20.64 0.46 -3.46
C LEU A 199 -19.66 1.56 -3.07
N THR A 200 -20.15 2.68 -2.60
CA THR A 200 -19.36 3.76 -2.03
C THR A 200 -19.58 3.85 -0.53
N ILE A 201 -18.51 3.70 0.23
CA ILE A 201 -18.53 3.72 1.70
C ILE A 201 -17.75 4.94 2.19
N ARG A 202 -18.33 5.63 3.19
CA ARG A 202 -17.64 6.70 3.93
C ARG A 202 -16.48 6.11 4.74
N GLN A 203 -15.33 6.75 4.66
CA GLN A 203 -14.21 6.43 5.54
C GLN A 203 -14.41 7.14 6.88
N THR A 204 -14.38 6.38 7.96
CA THR A 204 -14.38 6.89 9.33
C THR A 204 -13.04 6.57 9.98
N ASP A 205 -12.55 7.44 10.86
CA ASP A 205 -11.27 7.24 11.58
C ASP A 205 -11.28 6.00 12.48
N THR A 206 -12.44 5.35 12.67
CA THR A 206 -12.64 4.17 13.51
C THR A 206 -12.58 2.83 12.77
N LEU A 207 -12.37 2.82 11.44
CA LEU A 207 -12.37 1.59 10.61
C LEU A 207 -10.95 1.08 10.28
N THR A 208 -9.93 1.54 10.99
CA THR A 208 -8.55 0.99 10.90
C THR A 208 -8.32 -0.11 11.91
#